data_3f9c2d81dae252c0ffe838ef20214ef8
#
_entry.id   3f9c2d81dae252c0ffe838ef20214ef8
#
_cell.length_a   1.000
_cell.length_b   1.000
_cell.length_c   1.000
_cell.angle_alpha   90.00
_cell.angle_beta   90.00
_cell.angle_gamma   90.00
#
_symmetry.space_group_name_H-M   'P 1'
#
loop_
_entity.id
_entity.type
_entity.pdbx_description
1 polymer ?
#
loop_
_entity_poly.entity_id
_entity_poly.type
_entity_poly.pdbx_seq_one_letter_code
_entity_poly.pdbx_strand_id
1 'polypeptide(L)'
;EDGDLTVIMLPGPPHECNSMMKYRVMPYLESKSGGVIVSHNYQIFGMGESEMEHVLCEEMNTYTNPTIAPYAKRYECFVRVTAKADTVEQAEEMIAPVGEMVKEKLGHVVYGVDVEGLDRLVMDLLLERGMTLSAAESCSGGLLAKRMTDFPGSSAVFVGGVVSYTNEMKIKVLGVKPETIETYTVYSEEVAKEMAEGVRAITGSDLGVSITGLAGPDGDGIHDVGTVCVGLATPTETITAELHIPGKNRENVRMS
;
A
#
# COMPACT_ATOMS: atom_id res chain seq x y z
N GLU A 1 15.28 6.59 38.39
CA GLU A 1 16.51 7.33 38.04
C GLU A 1 17.63 6.90 39.00
N ASP A 2 18.81 6.63 38.47
CA ASP A 2 20.02 6.34 39.25
C ASP A 2 21.16 7.17 38.60
N GLY A 3 21.41 8.35 39.16
CA GLY A 3 22.33 9.33 38.60
C GLY A 3 21.85 9.79 37.19
N ASP A 4 22.67 9.55 36.18
CA ASP A 4 22.37 9.90 34.76
C ASP A 4 21.61 8.79 34.00
N LEU A 5 21.35 7.64 34.66
CA LEU A 5 20.64 6.53 34.05
C LEU A 5 19.15 6.60 34.37
N THR A 6 18.32 6.56 33.33
CA THR A 6 16.85 6.43 33.41
C THR A 6 16.41 5.08 32.87
N VAL A 7 15.73 4.30 33.69
CA VAL A 7 15.13 3.02 33.29
C VAL A 7 13.61 3.18 33.27
N ILE A 8 13.01 2.87 32.12
CA ILE A 8 11.55 2.95 31.90
C ILE A 8 11.03 1.53 31.69
N MET A 9 10.11 1.10 32.55
CA MET A 9 9.44 -0.19 32.42
C MET A 9 8.06 0.01 31.82
N LEU A 10 7.77 -0.73 30.75
CA LEU A 10 6.51 -0.69 30.03
C LEU A 10 5.79 -2.03 30.13
N PRO A 11 4.43 -2.05 30.12
CA PRO A 11 3.68 -3.28 30.07
C PRO A 11 3.83 -3.98 28.71
N GLY A 12 3.68 -5.33 28.71
CA GLY A 12 3.77 -6.13 27.48
C GLY A 12 2.62 -5.94 26.49
N PRO A 13 1.34 -5.81 26.93
CA PRO A 13 0.20 -5.64 26.00
C PRO A 13 0.33 -4.36 25.18
N PRO A 14 0.26 -4.43 23.82
CA PRO A 14 0.53 -3.28 22.93
C PRO A 14 -0.33 -2.04 23.23
N HIS A 15 -1.63 -2.21 23.53
CA HIS A 15 -2.53 -1.08 23.81
C HIS A 15 -2.17 -0.33 25.09
N GLU A 16 -1.73 -1.05 26.14
CA GLU A 16 -1.25 -0.45 27.39
C GLU A 16 0.10 0.22 27.19
N CYS A 17 1.04 -0.49 26.52
CA CYS A 17 2.35 0.03 26.18
C CYS A 17 2.26 1.34 25.40
N ASN A 18 1.46 1.36 24.32
CA ASN A 18 1.27 2.54 23.49
C ASN A 18 0.65 3.72 24.27
N SER A 19 -0.32 3.42 25.12
CA SER A 19 -0.96 4.44 25.97
C SER A 19 0.03 5.05 26.96
N MET A 20 0.80 4.21 27.68
CA MET A 20 1.83 4.69 28.59
C MET A 20 2.95 5.44 27.87
N MET A 21 3.40 4.93 26.73
CA MET A 21 4.40 5.61 25.90
C MET A 21 3.94 7.02 25.55
N LYS A 22 2.75 7.15 24.94
CA LYS A 22 2.20 8.42 24.46
C LYS A 22 1.96 9.44 25.59
N TYR A 23 1.36 9.02 26.70
CA TYR A 23 0.86 9.96 27.72
C TYR A 23 1.76 10.15 28.93
N ARG A 24 2.80 9.30 29.10
CA ARG A 24 3.71 9.36 30.26
C ARG A 24 5.17 9.44 29.86
N VAL A 25 5.61 8.53 28.97
CA VAL A 25 7.04 8.40 28.67
C VAL A 25 7.50 9.51 27.70
N MET A 26 6.76 9.75 26.62
CA MET A 26 7.13 10.79 25.66
C MET A 26 7.24 12.18 26.28
N PRO A 27 6.27 12.68 27.06
CA PRO A 27 6.41 13.98 27.72
C PRO A 27 7.61 14.05 28.69
N TYR A 28 7.92 12.94 29.37
CA TYR A 28 9.10 12.88 30.23
C TYR A 28 10.40 12.97 29.42
N LEU A 29 10.52 12.20 28.33
CA LEU A 29 11.70 12.23 27.45
C LEU A 29 11.87 13.60 26.79
N GLU A 30 10.79 14.21 26.33
CA GLU A 30 10.77 15.56 25.76
C GLU A 30 11.29 16.60 26.76
N SER A 31 10.92 16.48 28.05
CA SER A 31 11.41 17.38 29.11
C SER A 31 12.92 17.24 29.40
N LYS A 32 13.50 16.10 29.03
CA LYS A 32 14.95 15.82 29.19
C LYS A 32 15.73 16.03 27.89
N SER A 33 15.05 16.09 26.75
CA SER A 33 15.68 16.30 25.44
C SER A 33 16.08 17.77 25.29
N GLY A 34 17.35 18.03 24.98
CA GLY A 34 17.81 19.36 24.65
C GLY A 34 17.61 19.66 23.15
N GLY A 35 16.36 19.68 22.67
CA GLY A 35 16.03 19.93 21.27
C GLY A 35 14.82 19.13 20.78
N VAL A 36 14.56 19.22 19.51
CA VAL A 36 13.47 18.53 18.81
C VAL A 36 13.98 17.40 17.91
N ILE A 37 13.16 16.40 17.71
CA ILE A 37 13.38 15.34 16.71
C ILE A 37 12.23 15.37 15.72
N VAL A 38 12.57 15.55 14.45
CA VAL A 38 11.63 15.54 13.33
C VAL A 38 11.94 14.36 12.44
N SER A 39 10.91 13.67 11.95
CA SER A 39 11.07 12.53 11.05
C SER A 39 10.06 12.60 9.93
N HIS A 40 10.49 12.27 8.70
CA HIS A 40 9.62 12.06 7.55
C HIS A 40 9.73 10.63 7.05
N ASN A 41 8.60 10.03 6.71
CA ASN A 41 8.49 8.67 6.18
C ASN A 41 8.21 8.73 4.68
N TYR A 42 9.15 8.30 3.87
CA TYR A 42 9.04 8.16 2.42
C TYR A 42 8.47 6.79 2.14
N GLN A 43 7.19 6.71 1.78
CA GLN A 43 6.46 5.47 1.59
C GLN A 43 6.79 4.86 0.22
N ILE A 44 7.01 3.54 0.18
CA ILE A 44 7.55 2.82 -0.97
C ILE A 44 6.67 1.63 -1.30
N PHE A 45 6.36 1.49 -2.58
CA PHE A 45 5.64 0.34 -3.13
C PHE A 45 6.42 -0.28 -4.30
N GLY A 46 6.44 -1.62 -4.35
CA GLY A 46 7.10 -2.36 -5.43
C GLY A 46 8.61 -2.58 -5.25
N MET A 47 9.19 -2.20 -4.09
CA MET A 47 10.59 -2.45 -3.74
C MET A 47 10.70 -3.05 -2.35
N GLY A 48 11.51 -4.10 -2.18
CA GLY A 48 11.73 -4.76 -0.90
C GLY A 48 12.74 -4.02 -0.01
N GLU A 49 12.70 -4.31 1.30
CA GLU A 49 13.59 -3.69 2.30
C GLU A 49 15.08 -3.87 1.95
N SER A 50 15.49 -5.10 1.59
CA SER A 50 16.89 -5.38 1.24
C SER A 50 17.36 -4.65 -0.02
N GLU A 51 16.47 -4.42 -0.97
CA GLU A 51 16.78 -3.66 -2.18
C GLU A 51 16.93 -2.17 -1.88
N MET A 52 16.03 -1.61 -1.06
CA MET A 52 16.16 -0.23 -0.55
C MET A 52 17.46 -0.03 0.21
N GLU A 53 17.78 -0.96 1.12
CA GLU A 53 19.02 -0.94 1.90
C GLU A 53 20.24 -0.95 0.99
N HIS A 54 20.22 -1.77 -0.07
CA HIS A 54 21.30 -1.80 -1.06
C HIS A 54 21.45 -0.47 -1.79
N VAL A 55 20.36 0.14 -2.25
CA VAL A 55 20.36 1.42 -2.98
C VAL A 55 20.83 2.57 -2.10
N LEU A 56 20.48 2.58 -0.81
CA LEU A 56 20.78 3.68 0.13
C LEU A 56 21.97 3.36 1.07
N CYS A 57 22.70 2.27 0.85
CA CYS A 57 23.75 1.79 1.76
C CYS A 57 24.83 2.85 2.05
N GLU A 58 25.28 3.57 1.03
CA GLU A 58 26.32 4.60 1.17
C GLU A 58 25.82 5.75 2.06
N GLU A 59 24.61 6.24 1.80
CA GLU A 59 23.99 7.32 2.54
C GLU A 59 23.69 6.94 3.99
N MET A 60 23.16 5.75 4.21
CA MET A 60 22.88 5.23 5.55
C MET A 60 24.13 5.16 6.42
N ASN A 61 25.29 4.88 5.81
CA ASN A 61 26.58 4.83 6.51
C ASN A 61 27.24 6.21 6.68
N THR A 62 26.91 7.16 5.81
CA THR A 62 27.55 8.49 5.80
C THR A 62 26.79 9.48 6.65
N TYR A 63 25.46 9.48 6.58
CA TYR A 63 24.62 10.41 7.34
C TYR A 63 24.45 9.97 8.80
N THR A 64 24.77 10.87 9.73
CA THR A 64 24.58 10.67 11.17
C THR A 64 23.49 11.56 11.77
N ASN A 65 23.27 12.72 11.16
CA ASN A 65 22.17 13.64 11.43
C ASN A 65 21.94 14.55 10.21
N PRO A 66 20.87 14.36 9.42
CA PRO A 66 19.80 13.36 9.63
C PRO A 66 20.29 11.91 9.50
N THR A 67 19.57 11.00 10.13
CA THR A 67 19.72 9.56 9.92
C THR A 67 18.74 9.06 8.85
N ILE A 68 19.12 8.00 8.14
CA ILE A 68 18.30 7.33 7.13
C ILE A 68 18.12 5.89 7.55
N ALA A 69 16.89 5.40 7.65
CA ALA A 69 16.63 4.02 8.06
C ALA A 69 15.45 3.42 7.27
N PRO A 70 15.63 2.24 6.65
CA PRO A 70 14.56 1.49 6.01
C PRO A 70 13.72 0.76 7.05
N TYR A 71 12.46 0.57 6.73
CA TYR A 71 11.50 -0.17 7.53
C TYR A 71 10.56 -0.97 6.64
N ALA A 72 10.32 -2.23 7.01
CA ALA A 72 9.28 -3.04 6.38
C ALA A 72 7.98 -2.99 7.20
N LYS A 73 6.87 -2.77 6.51
CA LYS A 73 5.52 -3.06 6.98
C LYS A 73 5.00 -4.32 6.27
N ARG A 74 3.85 -4.79 6.68
CA ARG A 74 3.18 -5.86 5.94
C ARG A 74 2.78 -5.33 4.56
N TYR A 75 3.40 -5.83 3.48
CA TYR A 75 3.19 -5.48 2.06
C TYR A 75 3.68 -4.11 1.57
N GLU A 76 4.23 -3.28 2.43
CA GLU A 76 4.80 -1.98 2.08
C GLU A 76 6.11 -1.75 2.81
N CYS A 77 6.93 -0.89 2.27
CA CYS A 77 8.15 -0.43 2.92
C CYS A 77 8.16 1.08 3.04
N PHE A 78 9.02 1.63 3.88
CA PHE A 78 9.29 3.06 3.90
C PHE A 78 10.71 3.35 4.37
N VAL A 79 11.24 4.47 3.92
CA VAL A 79 12.48 5.03 4.45
C VAL A 79 12.13 6.17 5.38
N ARG A 80 12.69 6.15 6.58
CA ARG A 80 12.56 7.25 7.54
C ARG A 80 13.84 8.08 7.52
N VAL A 81 13.67 9.39 7.31
CA VAL A 81 14.72 10.39 7.48
C VAL A 81 14.43 11.15 8.77
N THR A 82 15.39 11.16 9.72
CA THR A 82 15.19 11.74 11.04
C THR A 82 16.32 12.72 11.38
N ALA A 83 15.98 13.95 11.73
CA ALA A 83 16.93 14.94 12.23
C ALA A 83 16.64 15.31 13.68
N LYS A 84 17.72 15.59 14.42
CA LYS A 84 17.70 16.25 15.74
C LYS A 84 18.29 17.66 15.57
N ALA A 85 17.56 18.69 16.06
CA ALA A 85 18.00 20.07 16.05
C ALA A 85 17.45 20.85 17.25
N ASP A 86 17.80 22.12 17.37
CA ASP A 86 17.28 22.97 18.43
C ASP A 86 15.84 23.41 18.17
N THR A 87 15.44 23.56 16.89
CA THR A 87 14.09 23.94 16.46
C THR A 87 13.58 23.03 15.36
N VAL A 88 12.25 23.01 15.16
CA VAL A 88 11.59 22.24 14.09
C VAL A 88 12.06 22.74 12.73
N GLU A 89 12.15 24.05 12.53
CA GLU A 89 12.56 24.65 11.28
C GLU A 89 13.97 24.21 10.86
N GLN A 90 14.91 24.17 11.83
CA GLN A 90 16.27 23.68 11.57
C GLN A 90 16.27 22.20 11.21
N ALA A 91 15.48 21.38 11.90
CA ALA A 91 15.36 19.95 11.58
C ALA A 91 14.80 19.73 10.17
N GLU A 92 13.79 20.49 9.77
CA GLU A 92 13.21 20.46 8.42
C GLU A 92 14.22 20.87 7.35
N GLU A 93 14.98 21.94 7.58
CA GLU A 93 16.07 22.37 6.68
C GLU A 93 17.14 21.30 6.48
N MET A 94 17.43 20.51 7.53
CA MET A 94 18.36 19.38 7.46
C MET A 94 17.78 18.20 6.69
N ILE A 95 16.50 17.87 6.90
CA ILE A 95 15.82 16.73 6.28
C ILE A 95 15.58 16.97 4.78
N ALA A 96 15.22 18.19 4.38
CA ALA A 96 14.79 18.49 3.02
C ALA A 96 15.78 18.00 1.92
N PRO A 97 17.09 18.31 1.96
CA PRO A 97 18.02 17.83 0.93
C PRO A 97 18.21 16.32 0.93
N VAL A 98 18.15 15.69 2.12
CA VAL A 98 18.26 14.23 2.25
C VAL A 98 17.00 13.53 1.72
N GLY A 99 15.84 14.12 1.96
CA GLY A 99 14.58 13.62 1.43
C GLY A 99 14.49 13.69 -0.09
N GLU A 100 14.98 14.76 -0.70
CA GLU A 100 15.05 14.87 -2.17
C GLU A 100 16.03 13.82 -2.75
N MET A 101 17.18 13.62 -2.12
CA MET A 101 18.12 12.56 -2.52
C MET A 101 17.49 11.17 -2.43
N VAL A 102 16.72 10.86 -1.37
CA VAL A 102 15.99 9.59 -1.23
C VAL A 102 14.98 9.41 -2.37
N LYS A 103 14.20 10.46 -2.70
CA LYS A 103 13.26 10.44 -3.84
C LYS A 103 13.98 10.25 -5.17
N GLU A 104 15.11 10.92 -5.38
CA GLU A 104 15.88 10.80 -6.62
C GLU A 104 16.45 9.38 -6.80
N LYS A 105 17.02 8.78 -5.76
CA LYS A 105 17.61 7.45 -5.81
C LYS A 105 16.58 6.33 -5.96
N LEU A 106 15.47 6.42 -5.27
CA LEU A 106 14.41 5.42 -5.31
C LEU A 106 13.41 5.66 -6.46
N GLY A 107 13.30 6.89 -6.95
CA GLY A 107 12.50 7.23 -8.11
C GLY A 107 11.00 6.99 -7.90
N HIS A 108 10.34 6.44 -8.91
CA HIS A 108 8.88 6.27 -8.99
C HIS A 108 8.28 5.32 -7.94
N VAL A 109 9.10 4.53 -7.25
CA VAL A 109 8.60 3.63 -6.20
C VAL A 109 8.24 4.38 -4.91
N VAL A 110 8.71 5.63 -4.75
CA VAL A 110 8.28 6.53 -3.66
C VAL A 110 6.93 7.13 -4.03
N TYR A 111 5.85 6.63 -3.43
CA TYR A 111 4.50 7.07 -3.78
C TYR A 111 3.95 8.20 -2.89
N GLY A 112 4.59 8.49 -1.75
CA GLY A 112 4.17 9.56 -0.86
C GLY A 112 5.11 9.80 0.30
N VAL A 113 4.97 10.95 0.95
CA VAL A 113 5.71 11.31 2.17
C VAL A 113 4.70 11.53 3.28
N ASP A 114 4.92 10.89 4.44
CA ASP A 114 4.06 10.95 5.63
C ASP A 114 2.59 10.59 5.40
N VAL A 115 2.31 9.87 4.30
CA VAL A 115 0.98 9.32 4.06
C VAL A 115 0.79 8.03 4.88
N GLU A 116 -0.43 7.76 5.30
CA GLU A 116 -0.75 6.61 6.17
C GLU A 116 -0.51 5.26 5.47
N GLY A 117 -0.69 5.21 4.14
CA GLY A 117 -0.49 4.06 3.26
C GLY A 117 -1.09 4.30 1.89
N LEU A 118 -0.87 3.35 0.97
CA LEU A 118 -1.35 3.45 -0.41
C LEU A 118 -2.87 3.55 -0.50
N ASP A 119 -3.59 2.76 0.30
CA ASP A 119 -5.06 2.76 0.33
C ASP A 119 -5.61 4.13 0.72
N ARG A 120 -5.01 4.73 1.75
CA ARG A 120 -5.40 6.06 2.22
C ARG A 120 -5.11 7.13 1.17
N LEU A 121 -3.95 7.06 0.53
CA LEU A 121 -3.61 7.99 -0.55
C LEU A 121 -4.59 7.90 -1.72
N VAL A 122 -4.93 6.68 -2.16
CA VAL A 122 -5.94 6.47 -3.22
C VAL A 122 -7.29 7.05 -2.83
N MET A 123 -7.73 6.81 -1.59
CA MET A 123 -8.97 7.35 -1.05
C MET A 123 -8.99 8.89 -1.09
N ASP A 124 -7.92 9.54 -0.62
CA ASP A 124 -7.80 11.00 -0.57
C ASP A 124 -7.77 11.60 -1.99
N LEU A 125 -7.06 10.99 -2.93
CA LEU A 125 -7.02 11.42 -4.32
C LEU A 125 -8.38 11.29 -5.02
N LEU A 126 -9.16 10.25 -4.72
CA LEU A 126 -10.51 10.09 -5.24
C LEU A 126 -11.44 11.17 -4.69
N LEU A 127 -11.37 11.44 -3.38
CA LEU A 127 -12.13 12.51 -2.74
C LEU A 127 -11.81 13.88 -3.32
N GLU A 128 -10.52 14.20 -3.47
CA GLU A 128 -10.04 15.46 -4.03
C GLU A 128 -10.53 15.70 -5.45
N ARG A 129 -10.57 14.62 -6.26
CA ARG A 129 -11.00 14.69 -7.66
C ARG A 129 -12.51 14.54 -7.85
N GLY A 130 -13.25 14.26 -6.79
CA GLY A 130 -14.68 13.97 -6.85
C GLY A 130 -15.01 12.74 -7.69
N MET A 131 -14.11 11.74 -7.70
CA MET A 131 -14.25 10.51 -8.49
C MET A 131 -14.69 9.34 -7.63
N THR A 132 -15.43 8.42 -8.27
CA THR A 132 -15.94 7.21 -7.65
C THR A 132 -15.27 5.96 -8.21
N LEU A 133 -15.17 4.92 -7.36
CA LEU A 133 -14.54 3.64 -7.65
C LEU A 133 -15.50 2.47 -7.40
N SER A 134 -15.43 1.46 -8.24
CA SER A 134 -16.04 0.14 -7.99
C SER A 134 -15.03 -0.99 -8.23
N ALA A 135 -15.27 -2.16 -7.62
CA ALA A 135 -14.37 -3.30 -7.65
C ALA A 135 -15.04 -4.58 -8.18
N ALA A 136 -14.36 -5.29 -9.09
CA ALA A 136 -14.69 -6.64 -9.52
C ALA A 136 -13.61 -7.61 -9.03
N GLU A 137 -13.93 -8.45 -8.06
CA GLU A 137 -12.96 -9.29 -7.39
C GLU A 137 -13.20 -10.77 -7.67
N SER A 138 -12.12 -11.51 -7.91
CA SER A 138 -12.13 -12.96 -8.02
C SER A 138 -11.25 -13.58 -6.92
N CYS A 139 -9.95 -13.75 -7.15
CA CYS A 139 -9.04 -14.40 -6.19
C CYS A 139 -8.90 -13.61 -4.87
N SER A 140 -9.01 -12.30 -4.87
CA SER A 140 -8.98 -11.44 -3.68
C SER A 140 -10.21 -11.63 -2.76
N GLY A 141 -11.37 -12.02 -3.33
CA GLY A 141 -12.54 -12.42 -2.56
C GLY A 141 -13.15 -11.34 -1.68
N GLY A 142 -13.11 -10.07 -2.10
CA GLY A 142 -13.65 -8.93 -1.37
C GLY A 142 -12.60 -8.14 -0.57
N LEU A 143 -11.31 -8.47 -0.70
CA LEU A 143 -10.26 -7.77 0.06
C LEU A 143 -10.05 -6.33 -0.40
N LEU A 144 -10.16 -6.03 -1.69
CA LEU A 144 -10.07 -4.66 -2.19
C LEU A 144 -11.23 -3.81 -1.66
N ALA A 145 -12.46 -4.33 -1.75
CA ALA A 145 -13.64 -3.66 -1.19
C ALA A 145 -13.49 -3.45 0.33
N LYS A 146 -12.98 -4.44 1.05
CA LYS A 146 -12.70 -4.33 2.50
C LYS A 146 -11.68 -3.22 2.77
N ARG A 147 -10.55 -3.15 2.06
CA ARG A 147 -9.52 -2.13 2.24
C ARG A 147 -10.07 -0.72 2.00
N MET A 148 -10.86 -0.52 0.95
CA MET A 148 -11.51 0.77 0.68
C MET A 148 -12.50 1.16 1.78
N THR A 149 -13.22 0.20 2.35
CA THR A 149 -14.24 0.46 3.39
C THR A 149 -13.69 0.51 4.82
N ASP A 150 -12.41 0.29 5.02
CA ASP A 150 -11.76 0.47 6.34
C ASP A 150 -11.70 1.95 6.77
N PHE A 151 -11.81 2.87 5.82
CA PHE A 151 -11.71 4.30 6.09
C PHE A 151 -13.09 4.95 6.30
N PRO A 152 -13.27 5.75 7.36
CA PRO A 152 -14.45 6.57 7.51
C PRO A 152 -14.64 7.50 6.29
N GLY A 153 -15.87 7.60 5.80
CA GLY A 153 -16.19 8.44 4.63
C GLY A 153 -16.01 7.75 3.28
N SER A 154 -15.63 6.46 3.25
CA SER A 154 -15.43 5.68 2.02
C SER A 154 -16.67 5.67 1.09
N SER A 155 -17.88 5.80 1.62
CA SER A 155 -19.11 5.86 0.84
C SER A 155 -19.18 7.04 -0.15
N ALA A 156 -18.33 8.05 0.02
CA ALA A 156 -18.25 9.16 -0.92
C ALA A 156 -17.49 8.79 -2.20
N VAL A 157 -16.63 7.77 -2.17
CA VAL A 157 -15.77 7.36 -3.28
C VAL A 157 -15.97 5.91 -3.70
N PHE A 158 -16.24 4.99 -2.79
CA PHE A 158 -16.44 3.57 -3.11
C PHE A 158 -17.92 3.26 -3.26
N VAL A 159 -18.37 3.07 -4.50
CA VAL A 159 -19.78 2.81 -4.85
C VAL A 159 -20.20 1.39 -4.45
N GLY A 160 -19.29 0.43 -4.61
CA GLY A 160 -19.55 -0.98 -4.32
C GLY A 160 -18.64 -1.91 -5.09
N GLY A 161 -18.88 -3.21 -4.92
CA GLY A 161 -18.09 -4.23 -5.62
C GLY A 161 -18.83 -5.53 -5.83
N VAL A 162 -18.31 -6.35 -6.75
CA VAL A 162 -18.82 -7.68 -7.07
C VAL A 162 -17.72 -8.71 -6.84
N VAL A 163 -17.98 -9.69 -5.99
CA VAL A 163 -17.13 -10.88 -5.88
C VAL A 163 -17.62 -11.91 -6.91
N SER A 164 -17.03 -11.89 -8.09
CA SER A 164 -17.35 -12.78 -9.22
C SER A 164 -16.41 -13.98 -9.23
N TYR A 165 -16.63 -14.93 -8.28
CA TYR A 165 -15.67 -16.00 -8.01
C TYR A 165 -15.67 -17.10 -9.07
N THR A 166 -16.81 -17.39 -9.68
CA THR A 166 -16.95 -18.38 -10.75
C THR A 166 -17.05 -17.73 -12.13
N ASN A 167 -16.79 -18.52 -13.18
CA ASN A 167 -16.93 -18.04 -14.57
C ASN A 167 -18.36 -17.59 -14.86
N GLU A 168 -19.36 -18.35 -14.36
CA GLU A 168 -20.79 -17.98 -14.55
C GLU A 168 -21.09 -16.62 -13.93
N MET A 169 -20.52 -16.30 -12.76
CA MET A 169 -20.72 -14.98 -12.13
C MET A 169 -20.03 -13.86 -12.91
N LYS A 170 -18.83 -14.11 -13.46
CA LYS A 170 -18.15 -13.15 -14.34
C LYS A 170 -19.00 -12.85 -15.57
N ILE A 171 -19.53 -13.88 -16.22
CA ILE A 171 -20.38 -13.75 -17.42
C ILE A 171 -21.70 -13.06 -17.06
N LYS A 172 -22.42 -13.57 -16.06
CA LYS A 172 -23.78 -13.16 -15.75
C LYS A 172 -23.86 -11.74 -15.17
N VAL A 173 -22.92 -11.37 -14.32
CA VAL A 173 -22.99 -10.10 -13.57
C VAL A 173 -22.13 -9.03 -14.19
N LEU A 174 -20.93 -9.37 -14.63
CA LEU A 174 -19.98 -8.39 -15.19
C LEU A 174 -20.00 -8.32 -16.71
N GLY A 175 -20.71 -9.23 -17.38
CA GLY A 175 -20.79 -9.26 -18.84
C GLY A 175 -19.52 -9.74 -19.54
N VAL A 176 -18.64 -10.45 -18.82
CA VAL A 176 -17.47 -11.11 -19.43
C VAL A 176 -17.95 -12.10 -20.48
N LYS A 177 -17.35 -12.05 -21.67
CA LYS A 177 -17.76 -12.93 -22.77
C LYS A 177 -17.26 -14.36 -22.55
N PRO A 178 -18.10 -15.37 -22.76
CA PRO A 178 -17.65 -16.76 -22.68
C PRO A 178 -16.45 -17.06 -23.60
N GLU A 179 -16.45 -16.51 -24.80
CA GLU A 179 -15.41 -16.69 -25.81
C GLU A 179 -14.05 -16.11 -25.35
N THR A 180 -14.06 -15.02 -24.56
CA THR A 180 -12.84 -14.46 -23.97
C THR A 180 -12.23 -15.43 -22.95
N ILE A 181 -13.07 -16.02 -22.10
CA ILE A 181 -12.59 -17.02 -21.12
C ILE A 181 -12.09 -18.29 -21.82
N GLU A 182 -12.77 -18.76 -22.88
CA GLU A 182 -12.37 -19.94 -23.64
C GLU A 182 -11.05 -19.73 -24.39
N THR A 183 -10.81 -18.53 -24.91
CA THR A 183 -9.63 -18.22 -25.73
C THR A 183 -8.39 -17.90 -24.88
N TYR A 184 -8.56 -17.09 -23.84
CA TYR A 184 -7.45 -16.49 -23.08
C TYR A 184 -7.32 -17.04 -21.65
N THR A 185 -8.22 -17.92 -21.22
CA THR A 185 -8.39 -18.38 -19.85
C THR A 185 -8.96 -17.30 -18.91
N VAL A 186 -9.40 -17.74 -17.72
CA VAL A 186 -9.97 -16.85 -16.70
C VAL A 186 -8.91 -15.96 -16.00
N TYR A 187 -7.63 -16.31 -16.14
CA TYR A 187 -6.49 -15.61 -15.54
C TYR A 187 -5.72 -14.80 -16.58
N SER A 188 -6.44 -13.97 -17.35
CA SER A 188 -5.89 -13.17 -18.44
C SER A 188 -6.20 -11.68 -18.29
N GLU A 189 -5.41 -10.86 -18.94
CA GLU A 189 -5.64 -9.42 -19.00
C GLU A 189 -6.93 -9.07 -19.73
N GLU A 190 -7.33 -9.86 -20.73
CA GLU A 190 -8.58 -9.70 -21.47
C GLU A 190 -9.79 -9.89 -20.56
N VAL A 191 -9.77 -10.91 -19.70
CA VAL A 191 -10.84 -11.13 -18.71
C VAL A 191 -10.79 -10.05 -17.62
N ALA A 192 -9.62 -9.64 -17.15
CA ALA A 192 -9.49 -8.54 -16.20
C ALA A 192 -10.06 -7.24 -16.79
N LYS A 193 -9.77 -6.94 -18.06
CA LYS A 193 -10.33 -5.80 -18.77
C LYS A 193 -11.87 -5.82 -18.77
N GLU A 194 -12.47 -6.91 -19.25
CA GLU A 194 -13.92 -7.04 -19.31
C GLU A 194 -14.58 -6.99 -17.92
N MET A 195 -13.93 -7.53 -16.88
CA MET A 195 -14.39 -7.42 -15.49
C MET A 195 -14.39 -5.97 -14.99
N ALA A 196 -13.32 -5.21 -15.27
CA ALA A 196 -13.21 -3.80 -14.87
C ALA A 196 -14.26 -2.92 -15.57
N GLU A 197 -14.41 -3.10 -16.87
CA GLU A 197 -15.44 -2.43 -17.69
C GLU A 197 -16.85 -2.78 -17.21
N GLY A 198 -17.08 -4.06 -16.93
CA GLY A 198 -18.36 -4.57 -16.45
C GLY A 198 -18.77 -3.99 -15.09
N VAL A 199 -17.89 -3.98 -14.11
CA VAL A 199 -18.21 -3.42 -12.78
C VAL A 199 -18.43 -1.92 -12.85
N ARG A 200 -17.64 -1.20 -13.65
CA ARG A 200 -17.84 0.22 -13.90
C ARG A 200 -19.21 0.51 -14.52
N ALA A 201 -19.59 -0.27 -15.52
CA ALA A 201 -20.87 -0.11 -16.23
C ALA A 201 -22.09 -0.35 -15.33
N ILE A 202 -22.09 -1.43 -14.53
CA ILE A 202 -23.24 -1.78 -13.68
C ILE A 202 -23.39 -0.87 -12.46
N THR A 203 -22.30 -0.26 -11.98
CA THR A 203 -22.31 0.63 -10.82
C THR A 203 -22.45 2.10 -11.20
N GLY A 204 -22.09 2.47 -12.42
CA GLY A 204 -22.02 3.86 -12.89
C GLY A 204 -20.87 4.66 -12.26
N SER A 205 -19.86 3.99 -11.69
CA SER A 205 -18.68 4.65 -11.11
C SER A 205 -17.78 5.25 -12.19
N ASP A 206 -16.96 6.23 -11.82
CA ASP A 206 -15.96 6.82 -12.73
C ASP A 206 -14.85 5.83 -13.07
N LEU A 207 -14.43 5.04 -12.09
CA LEU A 207 -13.39 4.02 -12.23
C LEU A 207 -13.93 2.64 -11.86
N GLY A 208 -13.52 1.62 -12.64
CA GLY A 208 -13.76 0.21 -12.32
C GLY A 208 -12.43 -0.52 -12.19
N VAL A 209 -12.17 -1.16 -11.05
CA VAL A 209 -10.97 -1.98 -10.85
C VAL A 209 -11.35 -3.45 -10.84
N SER A 210 -10.57 -4.29 -11.50
CA SER A 210 -10.74 -5.74 -11.46
C SER A 210 -9.50 -6.47 -10.98
N ILE A 211 -9.71 -7.62 -10.35
CA ILE A 211 -8.65 -8.54 -9.93
C ILE A 211 -9.11 -9.96 -10.24
N THR A 212 -8.38 -10.65 -11.12
CA THR A 212 -8.52 -12.09 -11.35
C THR A 212 -7.16 -12.75 -11.25
N GLY A 213 -7.09 -14.03 -10.83
CA GLY A 213 -5.79 -14.69 -10.70
C GLY A 213 -5.83 -16.01 -9.99
N LEU A 214 -4.72 -16.72 -10.06
CA LEU A 214 -4.50 -18.04 -9.50
C LEU A 214 -3.76 -17.96 -8.16
N ALA A 215 -4.52 -17.92 -7.07
CA ALA A 215 -3.97 -17.77 -5.73
C ALA A 215 -3.40 -19.07 -5.11
N GLY A 216 -3.57 -20.22 -5.78
CA GLY A 216 -3.07 -21.50 -5.32
C GLY A 216 -3.95 -22.18 -4.25
N PRO A 217 -3.45 -23.29 -3.63
CA PRO A 217 -2.05 -23.73 -3.61
C PRO A 217 -1.56 -24.41 -4.91
N ASP A 218 -2.48 -24.96 -5.72
CA ASP A 218 -2.13 -25.68 -6.95
C ASP A 218 -2.31 -24.79 -8.18
N GLY A 219 -1.48 -25.03 -9.21
CA GLY A 219 -1.62 -24.46 -10.53
C GLY A 219 -2.76 -25.12 -11.34
N ASP A 220 -3.15 -24.48 -12.45
CA ASP A 220 -4.14 -25.05 -13.38
C ASP A 220 -3.52 -25.84 -14.53
N GLY A 221 -2.22 -26.01 -14.54
CA GLY A 221 -1.44 -26.66 -15.59
C GLY A 221 -1.05 -25.76 -16.76
N ILE A 222 -1.49 -24.52 -16.78
CA ILE A 222 -1.16 -23.49 -17.78
C ILE A 222 -0.44 -22.32 -17.11
N HIS A 223 -0.97 -21.85 -15.98
CA HIS A 223 -0.44 -20.70 -15.25
C HIS A 223 0.22 -21.13 -13.94
N ASP A 224 1.22 -20.39 -13.54
CA ASP A 224 1.85 -20.56 -12.24
C ASP A 224 0.98 -19.93 -11.13
N VAL A 225 1.07 -20.53 -9.93
CA VAL A 225 0.47 -19.93 -8.74
C VAL A 225 1.12 -18.56 -8.49
N GLY A 226 0.29 -17.55 -8.30
CA GLY A 226 0.73 -16.16 -8.16
C GLY A 226 0.53 -15.33 -9.42
N THR A 227 0.08 -15.93 -10.54
CA THR A 227 -0.38 -15.15 -11.70
C THR A 227 -1.66 -14.41 -11.34
N VAL A 228 -1.61 -13.09 -11.37
CA VAL A 228 -2.73 -12.18 -11.07
C VAL A 228 -2.83 -11.13 -12.15
N CYS A 229 -4.00 -11.04 -12.79
CA CYS A 229 -4.29 -9.98 -13.75
C CYS A 229 -5.19 -8.92 -13.10
N VAL A 230 -4.82 -7.66 -13.30
CA VAL A 230 -5.58 -6.51 -12.83
C VAL A 230 -6.04 -5.67 -14.00
N GLY A 231 -7.18 -5.02 -13.86
CA GLY A 231 -7.71 -4.07 -14.86
C GLY A 231 -8.18 -2.80 -14.17
N LEU A 232 -7.95 -1.66 -14.82
CA LEU A 232 -8.47 -0.35 -14.44
C LEU A 232 -9.21 0.26 -15.62
N ALA A 233 -10.53 0.28 -15.56
CA ALA A 233 -11.39 0.94 -16.52
C ALA A 233 -11.62 2.40 -16.09
N THR A 234 -11.31 3.32 -17.00
CA THR A 234 -11.57 4.75 -16.88
C THR A 234 -12.68 5.16 -17.87
N PRO A 235 -13.14 6.41 -17.89
CA PRO A 235 -14.07 6.89 -18.90
C PRO A 235 -13.56 6.80 -20.34
N THR A 236 -12.24 6.78 -20.56
CA THR A 236 -11.61 6.88 -21.88
C THR A 236 -10.87 5.63 -22.33
N GLU A 237 -10.37 4.85 -21.39
CA GLU A 237 -9.54 3.66 -21.69
C GLU A 237 -9.60 2.64 -20.56
N THR A 238 -9.16 1.43 -20.85
CA THR A 238 -8.93 0.38 -19.84
C THR A 238 -7.49 -0.07 -19.92
N ILE A 239 -6.79 0.05 -18.79
CA ILE A 239 -5.40 -0.38 -18.60
C ILE A 239 -5.41 -1.73 -17.90
N THR A 240 -4.55 -2.65 -18.32
CA THR A 240 -4.38 -3.96 -17.70
C THR A 240 -2.92 -4.24 -17.38
N ALA A 241 -2.69 -5.12 -16.42
CA ALA A 241 -1.37 -5.63 -16.11
C ALA A 241 -1.46 -7.06 -15.57
N GLU A 242 -0.51 -7.90 -16.01
CA GLU A 242 -0.26 -9.19 -15.38
C GLU A 242 0.85 -9.04 -14.34
N LEU A 243 0.60 -9.55 -13.14
CA LEU A 243 1.51 -9.55 -12.01
C LEU A 243 1.88 -10.97 -11.64
N HIS A 244 3.12 -11.16 -11.22
CA HIS A 244 3.62 -12.43 -10.71
C HIS A 244 3.96 -12.28 -9.23
N ILE A 245 3.07 -12.73 -8.37
CA ILE A 245 3.24 -12.67 -6.91
C ILE A 245 4.06 -13.90 -6.47
N PRO A 246 5.27 -13.71 -5.92
CA PRO A 246 6.12 -14.82 -5.56
C PRO A 246 5.57 -15.65 -4.41
N GLY A 247 5.79 -16.96 -4.47
CA GLY A 247 5.40 -17.91 -3.44
C GLY A 247 4.04 -18.57 -3.70
N LYS A 248 3.82 -19.71 -3.00
CA LYS A 248 2.62 -20.53 -3.17
C LYS A 248 1.62 -20.36 -2.02
N ASN A 249 1.79 -19.33 -1.20
CA ASN A 249 0.89 -19.05 -0.09
C ASN A 249 -0.31 -18.25 -0.58
N ARG A 250 -1.47 -18.90 -0.58
CA ARG A 250 -2.73 -18.31 -1.01
C ARG A 250 -3.07 -16.98 -0.31
N GLU A 251 -2.78 -16.87 0.99
CA GLU A 251 -3.00 -15.63 1.72
C GLU A 251 -2.12 -14.51 1.18
N ASN A 252 -0.83 -14.78 0.96
CA ASN A 252 0.09 -13.79 0.41
C ASN A 252 -0.33 -13.31 -0.98
N VAL A 253 -0.67 -14.25 -1.89
CA VAL A 253 -1.13 -13.88 -3.24
C VAL A 253 -2.38 -12.99 -3.22
N ARG A 254 -3.31 -13.23 -2.27
CA ARG A 254 -4.53 -12.44 -2.15
C ARG A 254 -4.32 -11.07 -1.53
N MET A 255 -3.28 -10.91 -0.72
CA MET A 255 -3.02 -9.69 0.06
C MET A 255 -2.03 -8.74 -0.61
N SER A 256 -1.17 -9.26 -1.51
CA SER A 256 -0.24 -8.46 -2.32
C SER A 256 -0.96 -7.71 -3.41
#